data_3de067cebda0a0b0994df9f151b716b2
#
_entry.id   3de067cebda0a0b0994df9f151b716b2
#
_cell.length_a   1.000
_cell.length_b   1.000
_cell.length_c   1.000
_cell.angle_alpha   90.00
_cell.angle_beta   90.00
_cell.angle_gamma   90.00
#
_symmetry.space_group_name_H-M   'P 1'
#
loop_
_entity.id
_entity.type
_entity.pdbx_description
1 polymer ?
#
loop_
_entity_poly.entity_id
_entity_poly.type
_entity_poly.pdbx_seq_one_letter_code
_entity_poly.pdbx_strand_id
1 'polypeptide(L)'
;MDFREYLKRKCREQNISLHRLAVRCDLNQIYFYQAVNKNKENPPPWVLRRAAPHLGVTYIELMIAAGHLNEDDLREYEQRSHERTRSREREKVTV
;
A
#
# COMPACT_ATOMS: atom_id res chain seq x y z
N MET A 1 -2.53 -15.40 -2.90
CA MET A 1 -1.68 -14.85 -3.96
C MET A 1 -0.42 -14.28 -3.34
N ASP A 2 0.73 -14.65 -3.88
CA ASP A 2 2.01 -14.14 -3.42
C ASP A 2 2.14 -12.66 -3.80
N PHE A 3 2.65 -11.85 -2.88
CA PHE A 3 2.85 -10.42 -3.12
C PHE A 3 3.78 -10.16 -4.32
N ARG A 4 4.81 -10.99 -4.48
CA ARG A 4 5.72 -10.89 -5.62
C ARG A 4 4.99 -11.01 -6.96
N GLU A 5 4.10 -11.98 -7.07
CA GLU A 5 3.30 -12.17 -8.28
C GLU A 5 2.34 -11.01 -8.51
N TYR A 6 1.72 -10.53 -7.44
CA TYR A 6 0.87 -9.34 -7.49
C TYR A 6 1.65 -8.14 -8.03
N LEU A 7 2.84 -7.90 -7.47
CA LEU A 7 3.69 -6.78 -7.86
C LEU A 7 4.12 -6.89 -9.33
N LYS A 8 4.52 -8.07 -9.77
CA LYS A 8 4.87 -8.31 -11.18
C LYS A 8 3.70 -8.05 -12.12
N ARG A 9 2.50 -8.47 -11.73
CA ARG A 9 1.31 -8.22 -12.52
C ARG A 9 1.02 -6.73 -12.64
N LYS A 10 1.12 -5.99 -11.54
CA LYS A 10 0.91 -4.54 -11.55
C LYS A 10 1.96 -3.82 -12.39
N CYS A 11 3.20 -4.26 -12.33
CA CYS A 11 4.26 -3.74 -13.21
C CYS A 11 3.92 -3.97 -14.68
N ARG A 12 3.46 -5.16 -15.04
CA ARG A 12 3.05 -5.47 -16.43
C ARG A 12 1.89 -4.58 -16.87
N GLU A 13 0.92 -4.34 -16.01
CA GLU A 13 -0.21 -3.45 -16.31
C GLU A 13 0.26 -2.03 -16.62
N GLN A 14 1.32 -1.58 -15.98
CA GLN A 14 1.92 -0.27 -16.20
C GLN A 14 3.03 -0.29 -17.25
N ASN A 15 3.29 -1.45 -17.84
CA ASN A 15 4.31 -1.64 -18.86
C ASN A 15 5.73 -1.26 -18.38
N ILE A 16 6.05 -1.63 -17.14
CA ILE A 16 7.37 -1.44 -16.55
C ILE A 16 7.89 -2.75 -15.96
N SER A 17 9.22 -2.85 -15.81
CA SER A 17 9.85 -3.99 -15.12
C SER A 17 9.98 -3.70 -13.63
N LEU A 18 10.26 -4.74 -12.83
CA LEU A 18 10.60 -4.55 -11.42
C LEU A 18 11.84 -3.69 -11.24
N HIS A 19 12.83 -3.88 -12.12
CA HIS A 19 14.04 -3.06 -12.14
C HIS A 19 13.70 -1.58 -12.33
N ARG A 20 12.87 -1.27 -13.31
CA ARG A 20 12.46 0.11 -13.58
C ARG A 20 11.66 0.69 -12.42
N LEU A 21 10.85 -0.12 -11.77
CA LEU A 21 10.11 0.31 -10.60
C LEU A 21 11.06 0.73 -9.48
N ALA A 22 12.10 -0.07 -9.20
CA ALA A 22 13.09 0.25 -8.19
C ALA A 22 13.78 1.58 -8.50
N VAL A 23 14.15 1.81 -9.77
CA VAL A 23 14.78 3.05 -10.21
C VAL A 23 13.86 4.25 -9.99
N ARG A 24 12.58 4.11 -10.37
CA ARG A 24 11.59 5.19 -10.19
C ARG A 24 11.32 5.51 -8.73
N CYS A 25 11.44 4.51 -7.86
CA CYS A 25 11.26 4.68 -6.42
C CYS A 25 12.52 5.21 -5.72
N ASP A 26 13.60 5.39 -6.46
CA ASP A 26 14.91 5.78 -5.93
C ASP A 26 15.40 4.80 -4.85
N LEU A 27 15.24 3.50 -5.14
CA LEU A 27 15.63 2.42 -4.25
C LEU A 27 16.83 1.67 -4.84
N ASN A 28 17.70 1.20 -3.94
CA ASN A 28 18.74 0.29 -4.34
C ASN A 28 18.12 -0.99 -4.89
N GLN A 29 18.52 -1.40 -6.08
CA GLN A 29 17.95 -2.55 -6.76
C GLN A 29 18.13 -3.84 -5.97
N ILE A 30 19.31 -4.06 -5.40
CA ILE A 30 19.59 -5.25 -4.61
C ILE A 30 18.66 -5.30 -3.38
N TYR A 31 18.52 -4.18 -2.69
CA TYR A 31 17.62 -4.07 -1.55
C TYR A 31 16.17 -4.36 -1.95
N PHE A 32 15.72 -3.76 -3.05
CA PHE A 32 14.35 -3.93 -3.53
C PHE A 32 14.07 -5.40 -3.89
N TYR A 33 14.98 -6.04 -4.61
CA TYR A 33 14.84 -7.46 -4.95
C TYR A 33 14.82 -8.34 -3.71
N GLN A 34 15.66 -8.06 -2.73
CA GLN A 34 15.68 -8.82 -1.48
C GLN A 34 14.38 -8.65 -0.71
N ALA A 35 13.86 -7.43 -0.64
CA ALA A 35 12.61 -7.16 0.04
C ALA A 35 11.42 -7.88 -0.61
N VAL A 36 11.42 -7.99 -1.95
CA VAL A 36 10.34 -8.64 -2.68
C VAL A 36 10.49 -10.16 -2.73
N ASN A 37 11.73 -10.66 -2.91
CA ASN A 37 11.96 -12.06 -3.24
C ASN A 37 12.38 -12.96 -2.06
N LYS A 38 13.10 -12.43 -1.10
CA LYS A 38 13.74 -13.26 -0.07
C LYS A 38 13.17 -13.10 1.31
N ASN A 39 12.40 -12.10 1.57
CA ASN A 39 11.87 -11.88 2.89
C ASN A 39 10.64 -12.71 3.13
N LYS A 40 10.64 -13.41 4.25
CA LYS A 40 9.44 -14.01 4.81
C LYS A 40 8.44 -12.94 5.23
N GLU A 41 8.93 -11.71 5.40
CA GLU A 41 8.11 -10.53 5.65
C GLU A 41 8.03 -9.70 4.39
N ASN A 42 6.87 -9.13 4.13
CA ASN A 42 6.63 -8.29 2.95
C ASN A 42 7.39 -6.97 3.07
N PRO A 43 7.62 -6.26 1.95
CA PRO A 43 8.33 -4.99 1.99
C PRO A 43 7.73 -4.02 3.00
N PRO A 44 8.56 -3.20 3.67
CA PRO A 44 8.05 -2.27 4.67
C PRO A 44 7.14 -1.21 4.05
N PRO A 45 6.25 -0.61 4.85
CA PRO A 45 5.28 0.36 4.34
C PRO A 45 5.87 1.53 3.55
N TRP A 46 7.06 2.01 3.94
CA TRP A 46 7.66 3.15 3.24
C TRP A 46 8.05 2.81 1.79
N VAL A 47 8.43 1.56 1.53
CA VAL A 47 8.70 1.08 0.16
C VAL A 47 7.41 1.07 -0.64
N LEU A 48 6.34 0.57 -0.05
CA LEU A 48 5.02 0.50 -0.69
C LEU A 48 4.47 1.89 -1.00
N ARG A 49 4.70 2.84 -0.09
CA ARG A 49 4.27 4.22 -0.30
C ARG A 49 4.96 4.84 -1.53
N ARG A 50 6.24 4.56 -1.72
CA ARG A 50 6.96 5.03 -2.90
C ARG A 50 6.51 4.36 -4.18
N ALA A 51 6.19 3.06 -4.11
CA ALA A 51 5.83 2.27 -5.29
C ALA A 51 4.41 2.55 -5.79
N ALA A 52 3.48 2.86 -4.91
CA ALA A 52 2.06 3.00 -5.24
C ALA A 52 1.77 3.90 -6.44
N PRO A 53 2.27 5.16 -6.51
CA PRO A 53 1.97 6.03 -7.64
C PRO A 53 2.50 5.50 -8.97
N HIS A 54 3.59 4.74 -8.96
CA HIS A 54 4.17 4.18 -10.18
C HIS A 54 3.43 2.93 -10.68
N LEU A 55 2.61 2.33 -9.82
CA LEU A 55 1.84 1.13 -10.14
C LEU A 55 0.38 1.41 -10.44
N GLY A 56 -0.04 2.67 -10.35
CA GLY A 56 -1.44 3.03 -10.58
C GLY A 56 -2.40 2.49 -9.54
N VAL A 57 -1.91 2.24 -8.33
CA VAL A 57 -2.72 1.75 -7.20
C VAL A 57 -2.56 2.68 -6.02
N THR A 58 -3.44 2.56 -5.04
CA THR A 58 -3.33 3.31 -3.80
C THR A 58 -2.35 2.64 -2.85
N TYR A 59 -1.79 3.43 -1.92
CA TYR A 59 -0.96 2.91 -0.85
C TYR A 59 -1.70 1.83 -0.04
N ILE A 60 -2.97 2.06 0.24
CA ILE A 60 -3.81 1.11 1.00
C ILE A 60 -3.95 -0.22 0.26
N GLU A 61 -4.15 -0.20 -1.07
CA GLU A 61 -4.21 -1.41 -1.87
C GLU A 61 -2.93 -2.23 -1.77
N LEU A 62 -1.77 -1.57 -1.81
CA LEU A 62 -0.49 -2.26 -1.64
C LEU A 62 -0.32 -2.82 -0.23
N MET A 63 -0.76 -2.10 0.79
CA MET A 63 -0.70 -2.57 2.17
C MET A 63 -1.53 -3.83 2.38
N ILE A 64 -2.70 -3.88 1.77
CA ILE A 64 -3.56 -5.07 1.80
C ILE A 64 -2.90 -6.23 1.05
N ALA A 65 -2.41 -5.98 -0.15
CA ALA A 65 -1.76 -7.02 -0.97
C ALA A 65 -0.51 -7.58 -0.28
N ALA A 66 0.23 -6.74 0.43
CA ALA A 66 1.43 -7.15 1.16
C ALA A 66 1.13 -7.81 2.50
N GLY A 67 -0.12 -7.81 2.94
CA GLY A 67 -0.51 -8.44 4.20
C GLY A 67 -0.32 -7.60 5.44
N HIS A 68 0.01 -6.30 5.29
CA HIS A 68 0.14 -5.38 6.43
C HIS A 68 -1.22 -4.95 6.98
N LEU A 69 -2.23 -4.92 6.11
CA LEU A 69 -3.60 -4.59 6.46
C LEU A 69 -4.54 -5.62 5.84
N ASN A 70 -5.73 -5.76 6.42
CA ASN A 70 -6.80 -6.55 5.81
C ASN A 70 -8.06 -5.69 5.69
N GLU A 71 -9.09 -6.25 5.06
CA GLU A 71 -10.35 -5.53 4.85
C GLU A 71 -11.07 -5.19 6.15
N ASP A 72 -10.90 -6.02 7.17
CA ASP A 72 -11.51 -5.78 8.47
C ASP A 72 -10.89 -4.56 9.15
N ASP A 73 -9.58 -4.37 9.01
CA ASP A 73 -8.88 -3.18 9.51
C ASP A 73 -9.45 -1.91 8.88
N LEU A 74 -9.73 -1.95 7.58
CA LEU A 74 -10.33 -0.84 6.86
C LEU A 74 -11.73 -0.53 7.33
N ARG A 75 -12.56 -1.54 7.53
CA ARG A 75 -13.92 -1.37 8.02
C ARG A 75 -13.94 -0.75 9.41
N GLU A 76 -13.05 -1.21 10.29
CA GLU A 76 -12.92 -0.66 11.64
C GLU A 76 -12.54 0.82 11.59
N TYR A 77 -11.59 1.17 10.75
CA TYR A 77 -11.18 2.57 10.57
C TYR A 77 -12.32 3.42 10.04
N GLU A 78 -13.03 2.96 9.03
CA GLU A 78 -14.17 3.67 8.43
C GLU A 78 -15.28 3.92 9.45
N GLN A 79 -15.60 2.93 10.27
CA GLN A 79 -16.60 3.07 11.33
C GLN A 79 -16.21 4.15 12.32
N ARG A 80 -14.97 4.16 12.77
CA ARG A 80 -14.48 5.17 13.71
C ARG A 80 -14.43 6.55 13.08
N SER A 81 -14.08 6.65 11.82
CA SER A 81 -14.08 7.93 11.10
C SER A 81 -15.48 8.53 11.01
N HIS A 82 -16.49 7.70 10.74
CA HIS A 82 -17.89 8.13 10.73
C HIS A 82 -18.37 8.59 12.10
N GLU A 83 -18.00 7.88 13.16
CA GLU A 83 -18.34 8.26 14.52
C GLU A 83 -17.73 9.60 14.90
N ARG A 84 -16.46 9.83 14.56
CA ARG A 84 -15.77 11.10 14.80
C ARG A 84 -16.44 12.25 14.05
N THR A 85 -16.82 12.02 12.81
CA THR A 85 -17.50 13.03 11.99
C THR A 85 -18.85 13.40 12.60
N ARG A 86 -19.62 12.41 13.04
CA ARG A 86 -20.89 12.64 13.72
C ARG A 86 -20.71 13.44 15.02
N SER A 87 -19.70 13.11 15.81
CA SER A 87 -19.39 13.84 17.03
C SER A 87 -19.06 15.31 16.76
N ARG A 88 -18.26 15.58 15.72
CA ARG A 88 -17.91 16.94 15.32
C ARG A 88 -19.12 17.73 14.83
N GLU A 89 -20.00 17.11 14.08
CA GLU A 89 -21.24 17.74 13.61
C GLU A 89 -22.15 18.09 14.77
N ARG A 90 -22.25 17.22 15.79
CA ARG A 90 -23.01 17.51 17.01
C ARG A 90 -22.44 18.70 17.78
N GLU A 91 -21.12 18.77 17.89
CA GLU A 91 -20.45 19.88 18.56
C GLU A 91 -20.72 21.20 17.85
N LYS A 92 -20.73 21.21 16.53
CA LYS A 92 -21.05 22.40 15.74
C LYS A 92 -22.50 22.85 15.90
N VAL A 93 -23.41 21.94 16.08
CA VAL A 93 -24.84 22.23 16.21
C VAL A 93 -25.18 22.77 17.61
N THR A 94 -24.41 22.40 18.62
CA THR A 94 -24.65 22.82 20.01
C THR A 94 -24.04 24.20 20.35
N VAL A 95 -23.33 24.77 19.43
CA VAL A 95 -22.81 26.15 19.58
C VAL A 95 -23.74 27.14 18.93
#